data_6c53dacdf32438edab56865d3e7dd623
#
_entry.id   6c53dacdf32438edab56865d3e7dd623
#
_cell.length_a   1.000
_cell.length_b   1.000
_cell.length_c   1.000
_cell.angle_alpha   90.00
_cell.angle_beta   90.00
_cell.angle_gamma   90.00
#
_symmetry.space_group_name_H-M   'P 1'
#
loop_
_entity.id
_entity.type
_entity.pdbx_description
1 polymer ?
#
loop_
_entity_poly.entity_id
_entity_poly.type
_entity_poly.pdbx_seq_one_letter_code
_entity_poly.pdbx_strand_id
1 'polypeptide(L)'
;PLWGLPGNEKAKTGLSNDMTVGNIAELAQDDSIAFRLRCEGEAPPRSAMYYRGPVLSRLDGQKWTGSGFPRAPSNQQQAERAPAGSAADTVRYEVLLQPHQMQWLLTLDVAVTPPALPAGWRSLQMASMEWTSHRPITDVLRYRASSQLNYHADASIPAPYLRPYLALPPGLNPRTRELAQRFLN
;
A
#
# COMPACT_ATOMS: atom_id res chain seq x y z
N PRO A 1 -41.34 15.59 -8.34
CA PRO A 1 -40.53 14.51 -7.81
C PRO A 1 -39.06 14.88 -8.02
N LEU A 2 -38.47 15.41 -6.95
CA LEU A 2 -37.06 15.73 -6.89
C LEU A 2 -36.33 14.44 -6.58
N TRP A 3 -35.83 13.79 -7.60
CA TRP A 3 -34.75 12.84 -7.44
C TRP A 3 -33.54 13.64 -7.03
N GLY A 4 -33.26 13.67 -5.74
CA GLY A 4 -32.00 14.20 -5.23
C GLY A 4 -30.88 13.45 -5.91
N LEU A 5 -30.02 14.15 -6.62
CA LEU A 5 -28.72 13.65 -7.00
C LEU A 5 -28.08 13.10 -5.74
N PRO A 6 -27.55 11.87 -5.73
CA PRO A 6 -26.77 11.40 -4.60
C PRO A 6 -25.66 12.41 -4.40
N GLY A 7 -25.75 13.15 -3.30
CA GLY A 7 -24.66 14.03 -2.89
C GLY A 7 -23.39 13.21 -2.87
N ASN A 8 -22.34 13.82 -3.29
CA ASN A 8 -20.95 13.39 -3.34
C ASN A 8 -20.58 12.55 -2.09
N GLU A 9 -21.06 11.31 -2.02
CA GLU A 9 -20.52 10.33 -1.10
C GLU A 9 -19.08 10.12 -1.55
N LYS A 10 -18.17 10.84 -0.88
CA LYS A 10 -16.75 10.51 -0.91
C LYS A 10 -16.71 9.01 -0.70
N ALA A 11 -16.34 8.28 -1.74
CA ALA A 11 -16.21 6.83 -1.67
C ALA A 11 -15.36 6.53 -0.44
N LYS A 12 -16.00 6.07 0.63
CA LYS A 12 -15.36 5.70 1.90
C LYS A 12 -14.69 4.33 1.70
N THR A 13 -13.78 4.27 0.75
CA THR A 13 -12.90 3.13 0.65
C THR A 13 -11.80 3.31 1.67
N GLY A 14 -11.43 2.26 2.38
CA GLY A 14 -10.34 2.27 3.38
C GLY A 14 -8.96 2.65 2.83
N LEU A 15 -8.89 3.14 1.60
CA LEU A 15 -7.70 3.59 0.90
C LEU A 15 -7.62 5.12 0.97
N SER A 16 -6.94 5.63 1.98
CA SER A 16 -6.65 7.06 2.13
C SER A 16 -5.14 7.31 2.07
N ASN A 17 -4.73 8.49 1.62
CA ASN A 17 -3.34 8.94 1.68
C ASN A 17 -2.90 9.30 3.10
N ASP A 18 -3.82 9.29 4.03
CA ASP A 18 -3.60 9.57 5.43
C ASP A 18 -4.50 8.71 6.33
N MET A 19 -4.11 8.58 7.57
CA MET A 19 -4.86 7.88 8.59
C MET A 19 -4.80 8.67 9.89
N THR A 20 -5.96 8.95 10.46
CA THR A 20 -6.08 9.58 11.78
C THR A 20 -6.62 8.55 12.77
N VAL A 21 -6.01 8.53 13.96
CA VAL A 21 -6.48 7.66 15.04
C VAL A 21 -7.94 8.03 15.36
N GLY A 22 -8.83 7.04 15.28
CA GLY A 22 -10.28 7.22 15.47
C GLY A 22 -11.12 6.99 14.20
N ASN A 23 -10.58 7.26 13.00
CA ASN A 23 -11.32 7.05 11.75
C ASN A 23 -11.38 5.57 11.32
N ILE A 24 -10.55 4.72 11.91
CA ILE A 24 -10.49 3.28 11.60
C ILE A 24 -11.80 2.58 11.94
N ALA A 25 -12.49 3.02 12.99
CA ALA A 25 -13.75 2.41 13.40
C ALA A 25 -14.88 2.59 12.37
N GLU A 26 -14.92 3.70 11.66
CA GLU A 26 -15.89 3.92 10.57
C GLU A 26 -15.57 3.06 9.35
N LEU A 27 -14.29 2.89 9.04
CA LEU A 27 -13.84 2.07 7.91
C LEU A 27 -14.10 0.57 8.16
N ALA A 28 -14.02 0.13 9.41
CA ALA A 28 -14.29 -1.26 9.80
C ALA A 28 -15.77 -1.65 9.68
N GLN A 29 -16.68 -0.69 9.52
CA GLN A 29 -18.12 -0.93 9.35
C GLN A 29 -18.57 -0.96 7.89
N ASP A 30 -17.67 -0.72 6.95
CA ASP A 30 -18.00 -0.76 5.53
C ASP A 30 -17.83 -2.19 4.99
N ASP A 31 -18.96 -2.85 4.74
CA ASP A 31 -19.03 -4.21 4.17
C ASP A 31 -18.94 -4.23 2.62
N SER A 32 -18.70 -3.09 2.00
CA SER A 32 -18.57 -3.00 0.55
C SER A 32 -17.35 -3.77 0.04
N ILE A 33 -17.47 -4.34 -1.15
CA ILE A 33 -16.37 -5.06 -1.78
C ILE A 33 -15.39 -4.04 -2.35
N ALA A 34 -14.20 -3.93 -1.76
CA ALA A 34 -13.14 -3.04 -2.26
C ALA A 34 -12.49 -3.60 -3.54
N PHE A 35 -12.29 -4.91 -3.62
CA PHE A 35 -11.72 -5.59 -4.79
C PHE A 35 -12.03 -7.08 -4.78
N ARG A 36 -11.81 -7.73 -5.92
CA ARG A 36 -11.80 -9.20 -6.05
C ARG A 36 -10.46 -9.63 -6.62
N LEU A 37 -9.95 -10.75 -6.12
CA LEU A 37 -8.70 -11.34 -6.59
C LEU A 37 -8.96 -12.77 -7.06
N ARG A 38 -8.38 -13.11 -8.21
CA ARG A 38 -8.40 -14.46 -8.77
C ARG A 38 -6.98 -14.91 -9.03
N CYS A 39 -6.51 -15.91 -8.31
CA CYS A 39 -5.20 -16.52 -8.54
C CYS A 39 -5.20 -17.39 -9.81
N GLU A 40 -4.07 -17.40 -10.51
CA GLU A 40 -3.77 -18.36 -11.56
C GLU A 40 -3.16 -19.59 -10.88
N GLY A 41 -3.94 -20.66 -10.71
CA GLY A 41 -3.54 -21.85 -9.96
C GLY A 41 -4.04 -21.87 -8.53
N GLU A 42 -3.33 -22.55 -7.65
CA GLU A 42 -3.70 -22.67 -6.25
C GLU A 42 -3.54 -21.34 -5.52
N ALA A 43 -4.57 -20.95 -4.76
CA ALA A 43 -4.53 -19.73 -3.98
C ALA A 43 -3.67 -19.93 -2.73
N PRO A 44 -2.84 -18.96 -2.34
CA PRO A 44 -2.09 -19.05 -1.11
C PRO A 44 -3.01 -19.09 0.12
N PRO A 45 -2.54 -19.59 1.27
CA PRO A 45 -3.32 -19.58 2.49
C PRO A 45 -3.65 -18.14 2.92
N ARG A 46 -4.80 -17.94 3.56
CA ARG A 46 -5.25 -16.61 3.99
C ARG A 46 -4.23 -15.85 4.84
N SER A 47 -3.45 -16.55 5.65
CA SER A 47 -2.38 -15.97 6.46
C SER A 47 -1.23 -15.35 5.64
N ALA A 48 -1.07 -15.74 4.38
CA ALA A 48 -0.09 -15.19 3.45
C ALA A 48 -0.70 -14.13 2.51
N MET A 49 -2.00 -13.87 2.60
CA MET A 49 -2.69 -12.89 1.76
C MET A 49 -2.67 -11.49 2.39
N TYR A 50 -1.52 -10.88 2.45
CA TYR A 50 -1.39 -9.47 2.78
C TYR A 50 -1.45 -8.62 1.51
N TYR A 51 -2.31 -7.61 1.49
CA TYR A 51 -2.47 -6.71 0.35
C TYR A 51 -1.79 -5.37 0.63
N ARG A 52 -0.83 -5.02 -0.23
CA ARG A 52 -0.13 -3.75 -0.13
C ARG A 52 -0.93 -2.66 -0.83
N GLY A 53 -1.35 -1.69 -0.05
CA GLY A 53 -1.97 -0.45 -0.48
C GLY A 53 -1.11 0.74 -0.08
N PRO A 54 -1.71 1.85 0.36
CA PRO A 54 -0.97 3.02 0.84
C PRO A 54 -0.06 2.67 2.03
N VAL A 55 1.21 3.09 1.95
CA VAL A 55 2.18 2.95 3.03
C VAL A 55 2.35 4.30 3.70
N LEU A 56 2.05 4.35 4.99
CA LEU A 56 2.14 5.56 5.82
C LEU A 56 3.43 5.51 6.63
N SER A 57 4.24 6.55 6.52
CA SER A 57 5.59 6.57 7.08
C SER A 57 5.89 7.76 7.98
N ARG A 58 5.04 8.77 8.00
CA ARG A 58 5.23 9.97 8.81
C ARG A 58 4.07 10.14 9.77
N LEU A 59 4.37 10.26 11.05
CA LEU A 59 3.42 10.62 12.09
C LEU A 59 3.52 12.11 12.40
N ASP A 60 2.40 12.82 12.29
CA ASP A 60 2.26 14.20 12.76
C ASP A 60 1.07 14.28 13.72
N GLY A 61 1.35 14.45 15.00
CA GLY A 61 0.33 14.41 16.05
C GLY A 61 -0.39 13.05 16.11
N GLN A 62 -1.60 13.01 15.61
CA GLN A 62 -2.45 11.80 15.54
C GLN A 62 -2.65 11.33 14.09
N LYS A 63 -2.03 12.02 13.14
CA LYS A 63 -2.20 11.78 11.72
C LYS A 63 -0.98 11.10 11.12
N TRP A 64 -1.22 9.97 10.47
CA TRP A 64 -0.22 9.29 9.65
C TRP A 64 -0.36 9.70 8.19
N THR A 65 0.75 9.95 7.52
CA THR A 65 0.81 10.29 6.10
C THR A 65 1.87 9.48 5.38
N GLY A 66 1.67 9.26 4.08
CA GLY A 66 2.67 8.63 3.22
C GLY A 66 3.84 9.56 2.90
N SER A 67 4.95 9.00 2.45
CA SER A 67 6.14 9.77 2.02
C SER A 67 5.87 10.57 0.73
N GLY A 68 4.91 10.14 -0.07
CA GLY A 68 4.51 10.82 -1.31
C GLY A 68 5.57 10.81 -2.43
N PHE A 69 6.73 10.20 -2.23
CA PHE A 69 7.81 10.21 -3.21
C PHE A 69 7.74 8.99 -4.13
N PRO A 70 7.69 9.20 -5.46
CA PRO A 70 7.93 8.14 -6.42
C PRO A 70 9.34 7.59 -6.23
N ARG A 71 9.49 6.30 -6.44
CA ARG A 71 10.82 5.69 -6.46
C ARG A 71 11.58 6.24 -7.67
N ALA A 72 12.73 6.85 -7.44
CA ALA A 72 13.60 7.27 -8.53
C ALA A 72 14.03 6.04 -9.36
N PRO A 73 13.89 6.08 -10.69
CA PRO A 73 14.28 4.97 -11.54
C PRO A 73 15.80 4.96 -11.68
N SER A 74 16.52 4.40 -10.73
CA SER A 74 17.91 4.00 -10.95
C SER A 74 17.95 2.50 -11.21
N ASN A 75 18.34 2.09 -12.41
CA ASN A 75 18.40 0.69 -12.82
C ASN A 75 19.26 -0.18 -11.87
N GLN A 76 20.28 0.38 -11.24
CA GLN A 76 21.11 -0.32 -10.27
C GLN A 76 20.42 -0.52 -8.91
N GLN A 77 19.75 0.51 -8.39
CA GLN A 77 19.02 0.41 -7.12
C GLN A 77 17.76 -0.46 -7.22
N GLN A 78 17.16 -0.60 -8.40
CA GLN A 78 16.04 -1.52 -8.63
C GLN A 78 16.50 -2.98 -8.61
N ALA A 79 17.64 -3.30 -9.16
CA ALA A 79 18.20 -4.65 -9.15
C ALA A 79 18.60 -5.09 -7.73
N GLU A 80 19.16 -4.18 -6.93
CA GLU A 80 19.57 -4.44 -5.54
C GLU A 80 18.39 -4.55 -4.56
N ARG A 81 17.26 -3.94 -4.90
CA ARG A 81 16.02 -3.93 -4.09
C ARG A 81 14.95 -4.85 -4.63
N ALA A 82 15.21 -5.53 -5.74
CA ALA A 82 14.29 -6.57 -6.21
C ALA A 82 14.16 -7.62 -5.11
N PRO A 83 12.93 -8.03 -4.77
CA PRO A 83 12.73 -9.08 -3.80
C PRO A 83 13.50 -10.32 -4.23
N ALA A 84 14.45 -10.75 -3.41
CA ALA A 84 15.13 -12.03 -3.63
C ALA A 84 14.23 -13.14 -3.12
N GLY A 85 13.66 -13.91 -4.01
CA GLY A 85 12.81 -15.05 -3.70
C GLY A 85 12.86 -16.08 -4.81
N SER A 86 12.36 -17.27 -4.53
CA SER A 86 12.28 -18.35 -5.52
C SER A 86 11.16 -18.04 -6.53
N ALA A 87 11.41 -18.37 -7.80
CA ALA A 87 10.36 -18.32 -8.82
C ALA A 87 9.15 -19.23 -8.46
N ALA A 88 9.38 -20.27 -7.67
CA ALA A 88 8.35 -21.18 -7.17
C ALA A 88 7.38 -20.49 -6.18
N ASP A 89 7.82 -19.42 -5.51
CA ASP A 89 7.00 -18.65 -4.55
C ASP A 89 6.23 -17.49 -5.20
N THR A 90 6.25 -17.43 -6.54
CA THR A 90 5.58 -16.35 -7.27
C THR A 90 4.12 -16.70 -7.53
N VAL A 91 3.22 -15.90 -6.99
CA VAL A 91 1.77 -16.00 -7.22
C VAL A 91 1.38 -15.02 -8.33
N ARG A 92 0.72 -15.54 -9.37
CA ARG A 92 0.10 -14.75 -10.45
C ARG A 92 -1.38 -14.63 -10.20
N TYR A 93 -1.93 -13.44 -10.43
CA TYR A 93 -3.33 -13.18 -10.16
C TYR A 93 -3.89 -12.03 -10.98
N GLU A 94 -5.21 -12.03 -11.11
CA GLU A 94 -5.99 -10.93 -11.66
C GLU A 94 -6.73 -10.21 -10.52
N VAL A 95 -6.72 -8.89 -10.55
CA VAL A 95 -7.45 -8.01 -9.64
C VAL A 95 -8.56 -7.30 -10.38
N LEU A 96 -9.75 -7.29 -9.80
CA LEU A 96 -10.88 -6.45 -10.17
C LEU A 96 -11.08 -5.44 -9.05
N LEU A 97 -10.50 -4.26 -9.23
CA LEU A 97 -10.48 -3.17 -8.24
C LEU A 97 -11.70 -2.27 -8.42
N GLN A 98 -12.42 -2.01 -7.31
CA GLN A 98 -13.54 -1.06 -7.32
C GLN A 98 -13.05 0.39 -7.37
N PRO A 99 -13.86 1.32 -7.89
CA PRO A 99 -13.54 2.75 -7.88
C PRO A 99 -13.35 3.25 -6.47
N HIS A 100 -12.26 3.95 -6.20
CA HIS A 100 -11.98 4.51 -4.88
C HIS A 100 -11.44 5.95 -4.92
N GLN A 101 -11.45 6.58 -6.10
CA GLN A 101 -11.06 7.98 -6.34
C GLN A 101 -9.59 8.31 -6.02
N MET A 102 -8.79 7.30 -5.68
CA MET A 102 -7.36 7.39 -5.39
C MET A 102 -6.56 6.69 -6.49
N GLN A 103 -5.24 6.75 -6.40
CA GLN A 103 -4.33 6.17 -7.41
C GLN A 103 -3.77 4.79 -7.01
N TRP A 104 -4.16 4.22 -5.89
CA TRP A 104 -3.59 2.99 -5.36
C TRP A 104 -3.98 1.75 -6.15
N LEU A 105 -2.98 0.97 -6.54
CA LEU A 105 -3.13 -0.35 -7.14
C LEU A 105 -2.79 -1.39 -6.07
N LEU A 106 -3.79 -2.15 -5.63
CA LEU A 106 -3.59 -3.18 -4.62
C LEU A 106 -2.86 -4.38 -5.21
N THR A 107 -1.79 -4.82 -4.55
CA THR A 107 -1.06 -6.03 -4.91
C THR A 107 -0.91 -6.93 -3.70
N LEU A 108 -0.82 -8.25 -3.92
CA LEU A 108 -0.36 -9.16 -2.88
C LEU A 108 1.07 -8.78 -2.55
N ASP A 109 1.30 -8.41 -1.31
CA ASP A 109 2.53 -7.92 -0.73
C ASP A 109 3.47 -7.26 -1.76
N VAL A 110 4.59 -7.89 -2.16
CA VAL A 110 5.51 -7.26 -3.11
C VAL A 110 5.30 -7.79 -4.52
N ALA A 111 4.72 -6.93 -5.37
CA ALA A 111 4.66 -7.23 -6.79
C ALA A 111 6.05 -7.12 -7.42
N VAL A 112 6.50 -8.23 -8.01
CA VAL A 112 7.85 -8.37 -8.61
C VAL A 112 7.99 -7.70 -9.97
N THR A 113 6.86 -7.41 -10.61
CA THR A 113 6.79 -6.70 -11.89
C THR A 113 5.70 -5.64 -11.85
N PRO A 114 5.79 -4.59 -12.69
CA PRO A 114 4.71 -3.64 -12.82
C PRO A 114 3.37 -4.32 -13.10
N PRO A 115 2.28 -3.95 -12.41
CA PRO A 115 0.94 -4.45 -12.74
C PRO A 115 0.61 -4.20 -14.22
N ALA A 116 0.13 -5.25 -14.90
CA ALA A 116 -0.24 -5.19 -16.30
C ALA A 116 -1.63 -4.54 -16.42
N LEU A 117 -1.65 -3.24 -16.65
CA LEU A 117 -2.84 -2.41 -16.78
C LEU A 117 -3.40 -2.42 -18.21
N PRO A 118 -4.69 -2.08 -18.40
CA PRO A 118 -5.27 -1.87 -19.72
C PRO A 118 -4.58 -0.75 -20.50
N ALA A 119 -4.78 -0.72 -21.82
CA ALA A 119 -4.25 0.33 -22.68
C ALA A 119 -4.66 1.74 -22.17
N GLY A 120 -3.73 2.68 -22.24
CA GLY A 120 -3.92 4.05 -21.76
C GLY A 120 -3.72 4.23 -20.25
N TRP A 121 -3.45 3.17 -19.50
CA TRP A 121 -3.06 3.24 -18.08
C TRP A 121 -1.55 3.04 -17.90
N ARG A 122 -1.00 3.64 -16.87
CA ARG A 122 0.40 3.48 -16.47
C ARG A 122 0.48 3.30 -14.97
N SER A 123 1.35 2.39 -14.53
CA SER A 123 1.68 2.20 -13.11
C SER A 123 3.00 2.89 -12.76
N LEU A 124 3.12 3.29 -11.52
CA LEU A 124 4.31 3.90 -10.94
C LEU A 124 4.59 3.21 -9.60
N GLN A 125 5.82 2.76 -9.41
CA GLN A 125 6.24 2.20 -8.12
C GLN A 125 6.68 3.33 -7.19
N MET A 126 6.17 3.29 -5.97
CA MET A 126 6.54 4.22 -4.90
C MET A 126 7.75 3.70 -4.12
N ALA A 127 8.34 4.56 -3.28
CA ALA A 127 9.54 4.23 -2.52
C ALA A 127 9.36 3.05 -1.56
N SER A 128 8.17 2.86 -1.00
CA SER A 128 7.85 1.75 -0.09
C SER A 128 7.26 0.53 -0.80
N MET A 129 7.57 0.39 -2.11
CA MET A 129 7.22 -0.75 -2.98
C MET A 129 5.73 -0.89 -3.29
N GLU A 130 4.88 0.03 -2.87
CA GLU A 130 3.50 0.09 -3.33
C GLU A 130 3.41 0.59 -4.77
N TRP A 131 2.31 0.26 -5.44
CA TRP A 131 2.02 0.67 -6.82
C TRP A 131 0.89 1.66 -6.89
N THR A 132 1.04 2.65 -7.76
CA THR A 132 0.00 3.64 -8.06
C THR A 132 -0.24 3.71 -9.56
N SER A 133 -1.45 4.11 -9.94
CA SER A 133 -1.77 4.51 -11.30
C SER A 133 -1.46 6.00 -11.52
N HIS A 134 -1.25 6.39 -12.77
CA HIS A 134 -0.96 7.80 -13.12
C HIS A 134 -2.16 8.74 -12.94
N ARG A 135 -3.36 8.21 -12.74
CA ARG A 135 -4.61 8.95 -12.55
C ARG A 135 -5.52 8.24 -11.54
N PRO A 136 -6.48 8.94 -10.92
CA PRO A 136 -7.45 8.33 -10.01
C PRO A 136 -8.25 7.20 -10.66
N ILE A 137 -8.61 6.20 -9.86
CA ILE A 137 -9.42 5.06 -10.27
C ILE A 137 -10.87 5.41 -10.01
N THR A 138 -11.54 5.88 -11.06
CA THR A 138 -12.94 6.35 -11.06
C THR A 138 -13.92 5.29 -11.51
N ASP A 139 -13.42 4.25 -12.16
CA ASP A 139 -14.19 3.14 -12.70
C ASP A 139 -13.57 1.82 -12.28
N VAL A 140 -14.32 0.72 -12.42
CA VAL A 140 -13.80 -0.62 -12.16
C VAL A 140 -12.56 -0.88 -13.01
N LEU A 141 -11.44 -1.17 -12.38
CA LEU A 141 -10.17 -1.42 -13.05
C LEU A 141 -9.76 -2.88 -12.92
N ARG A 142 -9.56 -3.55 -14.06
CA ARG A 142 -9.04 -4.91 -14.12
C ARG A 142 -7.57 -4.90 -14.52
N TYR A 143 -6.74 -5.61 -13.77
CA TYR A 143 -5.32 -5.76 -14.10
C TYR A 143 -4.78 -7.09 -13.58
N ARG A 144 -3.60 -7.46 -14.09
CA ARG A 144 -2.86 -8.64 -13.63
C ARG A 144 -1.59 -8.21 -12.92
N ALA A 145 -1.20 -8.99 -11.93
CA ALA A 145 0.05 -8.79 -11.22
C ALA A 145 0.66 -10.14 -10.81
N SER A 146 1.92 -10.10 -10.45
CA SER A 146 2.63 -11.23 -9.85
C SER A 146 3.43 -10.76 -8.65
N SER A 147 3.31 -11.50 -7.55
CA SER A 147 3.94 -11.17 -6.28
C SER A 147 4.72 -12.33 -5.72
N GLN A 148 5.78 -12.03 -5.01
CA GLN A 148 6.49 -12.97 -4.17
C GLN A 148 6.01 -12.87 -2.74
N LEU A 149 5.62 -13.99 -2.13
CA LEU A 149 5.15 -14.03 -0.75
C LEU A 149 6.29 -14.23 0.25
N ASN A 150 7.34 -14.96 -0.17
CA ASN A 150 8.56 -15.16 0.61
C ASN A 150 9.69 -14.36 -0.04
N TYR A 151 10.06 -13.25 0.54
CA TYR A 151 11.10 -12.37 0.00
C TYR A 151 11.93 -11.72 1.10
N HIS A 152 13.13 -11.32 0.72
CA HIS A 152 13.98 -10.43 1.50
C HIS A 152 14.23 -9.16 0.68
N ALA A 153 13.94 -8.03 1.26
CA ALA A 153 14.16 -6.74 0.62
C ALA A 153 14.76 -5.74 1.60
N ASP A 154 15.52 -4.80 1.07
CA ASP A 154 16.03 -3.64 1.80
C ASP A 154 16.91 -3.97 3.03
N ALA A 155 17.55 -5.14 3.06
CA ALA A 155 18.42 -5.55 4.16
C ALA A 155 19.64 -4.61 4.40
N SER A 156 19.95 -3.74 3.44
CA SER A 156 21.12 -2.86 3.45
C SER A 156 20.78 -1.37 3.38
N ILE A 157 19.59 -0.94 3.84
CA ILE A 157 19.24 0.49 3.84
C ILE A 157 20.17 1.25 4.80
N PRO A 158 20.95 2.24 4.34
CA PRO A 158 21.80 3.02 5.22
C PRO A 158 21.00 3.77 6.29
N ALA A 159 21.49 3.79 7.52
CA ALA A 159 20.83 4.41 8.66
C ALA A 159 20.33 5.85 8.45
N PRO A 160 20.99 6.74 7.69
CA PRO A 160 20.48 8.08 7.42
C PRO A 160 19.10 8.09 6.74
N TYR A 161 18.82 7.10 5.87
CA TYR A 161 17.52 6.99 5.19
C TYR A 161 16.41 6.48 6.11
N LEU A 162 16.76 5.83 7.23
CA LEU A 162 15.79 5.32 8.21
C LEU A 162 15.39 6.40 9.23
N ARG A 163 16.21 7.43 9.42
CA ARG A 163 15.96 8.50 10.42
C ARG A 163 14.57 9.16 10.29
N PRO A 164 14.07 9.51 9.09
CA PRO A 164 12.75 10.11 8.97
C PRO A 164 11.61 9.21 9.47
N TYR A 165 11.77 7.88 9.36
CA TYR A 165 10.78 6.89 9.81
C TYR A 165 10.79 6.69 11.34
N LEU A 166 11.86 7.12 11.99
CA LEU A 166 12.00 7.09 13.46
C LEU A 166 11.60 8.41 14.13
N ALA A 167 11.26 9.43 13.32
CA ALA A 167 10.87 10.72 13.84
C ALA A 167 9.50 10.63 14.52
N LEU A 168 9.47 11.04 15.79
CA LEU A 168 8.23 11.13 16.58
C LEU A 168 7.96 12.59 16.93
N PRO A 169 6.71 13.05 16.86
CA PRO A 169 6.34 14.40 17.25
C PRO A 169 6.78 14.69 18.71
N PRO A 170 7.32 15.87 18.97
CA PRO A 170 7.73 16.23 20.32
C PRO A 170 6.52 16.32 21.27
N GLY A 171 6.70 15.97 22.53
CA GLY A 171 5.68 16.11 23.57
C GLY A 171 4.53 15.10 23.55
N LEU A 172 4.46 14.24 22.51
CA LEU A 172 3.41 13.22 22.43
C LEU A 172 3.87 11.87 23.02
N ASN A 173 2.89 11.14 23.57
CA ASN A 173 3.03 9.77 24.06
C ASN A 173 4.21 9.55 25.03
N PRO A 174 4.34 10.32 26.15
CA PRO A 174 5.49 10.25 27.04
C PRO A 174 5.66 8.86 27.65
N ARG A 175 4.58 8.19 28.04
CA ARG A 175 4.61 6.84 28.62
C ARG A 175 5.11 5.79 27.60
N THR A 176 4.74 5.92 26.33
CA THR A 176 5.24 5.03 25.27
C THR A 176 6.72 5.23 25.01
N ARG A 177 7.20 6.48 25.06
CA ARG A 177 8.62 6.80 24.96
C ARG A 177 9.42 6.24 26.13
N GLU A 178 8.91 6.37 27.34
CA GLU A 178 9.52 5.80 28.55
C GLU A 178 9.60 4.27 28.45
N LEU A 179 8.52 3.62 27.99
CA LEU A 179 8.51 2.18 27.77
C LEU A 179 9.54 1.76 26.72
N ALA A 180 9.62 2.46 25.58
CA ALA A 180 10.58 2.17 24.52
C ALA A 180 12.04 2.28 25.03
N GLN A 181 12.34 3.27 25.87
CA GLN A 181 13.67 3.41 26.46
C GLN A 181 14.07 2.22 27.34
N ARG A 182 13.12 1.56 28.01
CA ARG A 182 13.39 0.35 28.81
C ARG A 182 13.81 -0.86 27.96
N PHE A 183 13.45 -0.90 26.69
CA PHE A 183 13.86 -1.95 25.75
C PHE A 183 15.22 -1.66 25.08
N LEU A 184 15.72 -0.44 25.18
CA LEU A 184 17.00 -0.03 24.60
C LEU A 184 18.17 -0.17 25.58
N ASN A 185 17.89 -0.36 26.89
CA ASN A 185 18.82 -0.59 27.96
C ASN A 185 18.85 -2.07 28.34
#